data_58210579debc305c81bda362486b4bda
#
_entry.id   58210579debc305c81bda362486b4bda
#
_cell.length_a   1.000
_cell.length_b   1.000
_cell.length_c   1.000
_cell.angle_alpha   90.00
_cell.angle_beta   90.00
_cell.angle_gamma   90.00
#
_symmetry.space_group_name_H-M   'P 1'
#
loop_
_entity.id
_entity.type
_entity.pdbx_description
1 polymer ?
#
loop_
_entity_poly.entity_id
_entity_poly.type
_entity_poly.pdbx_seq_one_letter_code
_entity_poly.pdbx_strand_id
1 'polypeptide(L)'
;MVLFSDATRLRLFPPLRAAWARVGEQALVPVSGRNDRRVLFGALNLHTAHRIVVSWPSETGPGARALLAEIRRRYRRAPTIWLLLDRGPAHTAAPTRRLAAQLGIELVWLPKQWPELNAMDQLWKELKRLVAANRQAADIRDLVQQAEDWLLGLSSQETLRKAGILSPHFWLKHLLQ
;
A
#
# COMPACT_ATOMS: atom_id res chain seq x y z
N MET A 1 -7.83 -17.83 -1.64
CA MET A 1 -6.72 -16.97 -1.16
C MET A 1 -7.24 -15.58 -0.92
N VAL A 2 -6.85 -14.94 0.18
CA VAL A 2 -7.32 -13.60 0.56
C VAL A 2 -6.16 -12.59 0.52
N LEU A 3 -6.35 -11.50 -0.21
CA LEU A 3 -5.41 -10.38 -0.31
C LEU A 3 -6.12 -9.08 0.09
N PHE A 4 -5.40 -8.19 0.78
CA PHE A 4 -5.78 -6.78 0.90
C PHE A 4 -5.10 -5.97 -0.17
N SER A 5 -5.77 -4.97 -0.71
CA SER A 5 -5.19 -4.05 -1.69
C SER A 5 -5.53 -2.61 -1.38
N ASP A 6 -4.57 -1.75 -1.61
CA ASP A 6 -4.73 -0.30 -1.47
C ASP A 6 -3.72 0.44 -2.34
N ALA A 7 -3.97 1.73 -2.56
CA ALA A 7 -3.06 2.62 -3.26
C ALA A 7 -2.59 3.75 -2.35
N THR A 8 -1.32 4.13 -2.47
CA THR A 8 -0.79 5.27 -1.73
C THR A 8 -0.01 6.21 -2.63
N ARG A 9 -0.13 7.51 -2.37
CA ARG A 9 0.64 8.54 -3.07
C ARG A 9 1.91 8.86 -2.28
N LEU A 10 3.04 8.75 -2.95
CA LEU A 10 4.30 9.32 -2.52
C LEU A 10 4.48 10.69 -3.19
N ARG A 11 4.92 11.64 -2.40
CA ARG A 11 5.27 13.00 -2.86
C ARG A 11 6.70 13.30 -2.46
N LEU A 12 7.44 13.91 -3.36
CA LEU A 12 8.81 14.34 -3.06
C LEU A 12 8.82 15.42 -1.97
N PHE A 13 7.80 16.29 -1.94
CA PHE A 13 7.58 17.19 -0.81
C PHE A 13 7.15 16.38 0.42
N PRO A 14 7.99 16.33 1.49
CA PRO A 14 7.77 15.41 2.60
C PRO A 14 6.56 15.82 3.46
N PRO A 15 5.78 14.87 3.98
CA PRO A 15 4.82 15.17 5.03
C PRO A 15 5.57 15.52 6.32
N LEU A 16 5.24 16.67 6.89
CA LEU A 16 5.82 17.10 8.16
C LEU A 16 5.10 16.42 9.32
N ARG A 17 5.88 15.92 10.27
CA ARG A 17 5.42 15.32 11.52
C ARG A 17 6.18 15.90 12.69
N ALA A 18 5.60 15.83 13.88
CA ALA A 18 6.28 16.22 15.10
C ALA A 18 7.63 15.51 15.22
N ALA A 19 8.66 16.26 15.52
CA ALA A 19 10.03 15.79 15.73
C ALA A 19 10.60 16.46 16.97
N TRP A 20 11.51 15.76 17.63
CA TRP A 20 12.27 16.34 18.73
C TRP A 20 13.30 17.34 18.22
N ALA A 21 13.37 18.49 18.88
CA ALA A 21 14.41 19.51 18.68
C ALA A 21 14.92 19.96 20.06
N ARG A 22 16.06 20.64 20.09
CA ARG A 22 16.54 21.27 21.33
C ARG A 22 15.58 22.34 21.79
N VAL A 23 15.52 22.55 23.09
CA VAL A 23 14.68 23.60 23.67
C VAL A 23 15.12 24.96 23.10
N GLY A 24 14.16 25.69 22.54
CA GLY A 24 14.40 26.97 21.87
C GLY A 24 14.76 26.88 20.38
N GLU A 25 14.92 25.68 19.82
CA GLU A 25 15.23 25.47 18.40
C GLU A 25 14.00 24.89 17.67
N GLN A 26 13.74 25.34 16.45
CA GLN A 26 12.71 24.77 15.58
C GLN A 26 13.31 23.63 14.75
N ALA A 27 12.62 22.49 14.69
CA ALA A 27 12.98 21.41 13.77
C ALA A 27 12.74 21.86 12.32
N LEU A 28 13.79 21.97 11.52
CA LEU A 28 13.76 22.36 10.13
C LEU A 28 13.90 21.15 9.21
N VAL A 29 13.08 21.07 8.17
CA VAL A 29 13.21 20.07 7.11
C VAL A 29 13.56 20.80 5.81
N PRO A 30 14.79 20.64 5.29
CA PRO A 30 15.17 21.27 4.03
C PRO A 30 14.39 20.63 2.89
N VAL A 31 13.84 21.47 2.00
CA VAL A 31 13.06 21.04 0.85
C VAL A 31 13.54 21.75 -0.43
N SER A 32 13.56 21.03 -1.55
CA SER A 32 14.03 21.55 -2.84
C SER A 32 12.97 22.35 -3.61
N GLY A 33 11.75 22.46 -3.09
CA GLY A 33 10.60 23.05 -3.80
C GLY A 33 9.99 22.14 -4.90
N ARG A 34 10.61 21.02 -5.24
CA ARG A 34 10.07 20.05 -6.22
C ARG A 34 8.89 19.28 -5.61
N ASN A 35 7.82 19.14 -6.39
CA ASN A 35 6.59 18.45 -5.96
C ASN A 35 6.25 17.26 -6.87
N ASP A 36 7.25 16.47 -7.22
CA ASP A 36 7.06 15.24 -7.99
C ASP A 36 6.28 14.22 -7.15
N ARG A 37 5.52 13.38 -7.84
CA ARG A 37 4.67 12.37 -7.20
C ARG A 37 4.70 11.03 -7.93
N ARG A 38 4.44 9.95 -7.19
CA ARG A 38 4.19 8.59 -7.68
C ARG A 38 3.10 7.94 -6.84
N VAL A 39 2.44 6.96 -7.43
CA VAL A 39 1.46 6.13 -6.73
C VAL A 39 2.01 4.72 -6.65
N LEU A 40 1.96 4.14 -5.47
CA LEU A 40 2.21 2.72 -5.25
C LEU A 40 0.86 2.02 -5.09
N PHE A 41 0.58 1.07 -5.96
CA PHE A 41 -0.50 0.11 -5.79
C PHE A 41 0.07 -1.13 -5.11
N GLY A 42 -0.52 -1.55 -4.01
CA GLY A 42 -0.01 -2.67 -3.24
C GLY A 42 -1.05 -3.75 -2.97
N ALA A 43 -0.58 -4.97 -2.79
CA ALA A 43 -1.37 -6.07 -2.29
C ALA A 43 -0.61 -6.84 -1.21
N LEU A 44 -1.32 -7.27 -0.17
CA LEU A 44 -0.81 -8.02 0.97
C LEU A 44 -1.59 -9.33 1.12
N ASN A 45 -0.88 -10.43 1.12
CA ASN A 45 -1.47 -11.74 1.41
C ASN A 45 -1.70 -11.91 2.92
N LEU A 46 -2.96 -12.17 3.28
CA LEU A 46 -3.41 -12.31 4.67
C LEU A 46 -2.67 -13.42 5.45
N HIS A 47 -2.33 -14.53 4.79
CA HIS A 47 -1.75 -15.70 5.45
C HIS A 47 -0.21 -15.71 5.40
N THR A 48 0.35 -15.37 4.25
CA THR A 48 1.80 -15.50 4.02
C THR A 48 2.58 -14.21 4.25
N ALA A 49 1.88 -13.10 4.44
CA ALA A 49 2.46 -11.76 4.48
C ALA A 49 3.22 -11.35 3.20
N HIS A 50 3.07 -12.12 2.11
CA HIS A 50 3.69 -11.76 0.84
C HIS A 50 3.09 -10.46 0.31
N ARG A 51 3.95 -9.52 -0.07
CA ARG A 51 3.60 -8.19 -0.58
C ARG A 51 3.91 -8.13 -2.07
N ILE A 52 3.02 -7.48 -2.78
CA ILE A 52 3.21 -7.13 -4.19
C ILE A 52 3.04 -5.62 -4.27
N VAL A 53 3.93 -4.96 -4.98
CA VAL A 53 3.85 -3.52 -5.21
C VAL A 53 4.11 -3.19 -6.67
N VAL A 54 3.37 -2.22 -7.19
CA VAL A 54 3.52 -1.68 -8.54
C VAL A 54 3.52 -0.15 -8.46
N SER A 55 4.58 0.46 -8.96
CA SER A 55 4.69 1.91 -9.06
C SER A 55 4.04 2.43 -10.33
N TRP A 56 3.23 3.50 -10.23
CA TRP A 56 2.53 4.10 -11.37
C TRP A 56 2.55 5.63 -11.30
N PRO A 57 2.53 6.34 -12.43
CA PRO A 57 2.57 7.80 -12.42
C PRO A 57 1.42 8.47 -11.66
N SER A 58 0.23 7.87 -11.69
CA SER A 58 -0.99 8.44 -11.11
C SER A 58 -1.95 7.34 -10.66
N GLU A 59 -2.89 7.69 -9.77
CA GLU A 59 -3.92 6.76 -9.25
C GLU A 59 -5.05 6.60 -10.27
N THR A 60 -4.82 5.73 -11.23
CA THR A 60 -5.70 5.52 -12.38
C THR A 60 -5.96 4.03 -12.64
N GLY A 61 -7.00 3.74 -13.41
CA GLY A 61 -7.35 2.37 -13.79
C GLY A 61 -6.21 1.54 -14.40
N PRO A 62 -5.34 2.09 -15.27
CA PRO A 62 -4.17 1.38 -15.76
C PRO A 62 -3.24 0.88 -14.65
N GLY A 63 -2.97 1.69 -13.61
CA GLY A 63 -2.15 1.27 -12.47
C GLY A 63 -2.81 0.14 -11.67
N ALA A 64 -4.11 0.26 -11.40
CA ALA A 64 -4.86 -0.81 -10.75
C ALA A 64 -4.84 -2.11 -11.56
N ARG A 65 -4.99 -2.04 -12.88
CA ARG A 65 -4.91 -3.21 -13.77
C ARG A 65 -3.52 -3.83 -13.81
N ALA A 66 -2.46 -3.01 -13.75
CA ALA A 66 -1.08 -3.51 -13.66
C ALA A 66 -0.88 -4.33 -12.36
N LEU A 67 -1.43 -3.86 -11.23
CA LEU A 67 -1.42 -4.63 -9.98
C LEU A 67 -2.17 -5.95 -10.12
N LEU A 68 -3.39 -5.97 -10.71
CA LEU A 68 -4.15 -7.21 -10.93
C LEU A 68 -3.38 -8.23 -11.77
N ALA A 69 -2.73 -7.79 -12.82
CA ALA A 69 -1.89 -8.64 -13.68
C ALA A 69 -0.71 -9.22 -12.88
N GLU A 70 -0.03 -8.40 -12.07
CA GLU A 70 1.08 -8.85 -11.24
C GLU A 70 0.62 -9.83 -10.14
N ILE A 71 -0.53 -9.59 -9.51
CA ILE A 71 -1.12 -10.54 -8.56
C ILE A 71 -1.33 -11.90 -9.23
N ARG A 72 -1.96 -11.94 -10.42
CA ARG A 72 -2.21 -13.20 -11.13
C ARG A 72 -0.90 -13.87 -11.56
N ARG A 73 0.09 -13.09 -11.98
CA ARG A 73 1.42 -13.61 -12.34
C ARG A 73 2.10 -14.32 -11.15
N ARG A 74 1.98 -13.76 -9.95
CA ARG A 74 2.57 -14.35 -8.71
C ARG A 74 1.80 -15.55 -8.22
N TYR A 75 0.48 -15.54 -8.36
CA TYR A 75 -0.42 -16.57 -7.84
C TYR A 75 -1.11 -17.37 -8.96
N ARG A 76 -0.34 -17.78 -9.97
CA ARG A 76 -0.85 -18.47 -11.17
C ARG A 76 -1.70 -19.70 -10.88
N ARG A 77 -1.40 -20.44 -9.79
CA ARG A 77 -2.05 -21.69 -9.42
C ARG A 77 -3.22 -21.50 -8.43
N ALA A 78 -3.45 -20.29 -7.95
CA ALA A 78 -4.56 -20.05 -7.03
C ALA A 78 -5.90 -20.17 -7.79
N PRO A 79 -6.82 -21.05 -7.36
CA PRO A 79 -8.08 -21.25 -8.05
C PRO A 79 -8.93 -19.95 -7.99
N THR A 80 -9.01 -19.32 -6.85
CA THR A 80 -9.71 -18.06 -6.64
C THR A 80 -8.88 -17.14 -5.76
N ILE A 81 -8.84 -15.85 -6.10
CA ILE A 81 -8.21 -14.79 -5.32
C ILE A 81 -9.29 -13.80 -4.92
N TRP A 82 -9.55 -13.66 -3.63
CA TRP A 82 -10.40 -12.60 -3.08
C TRP A 82 -9.52 -11.40 -2.75
N LEU A 83 -9.78 -10.30 -3.42
CA LEU A 83 -9.04 -9.05 -3.26
C LEU A 83 -9.92 -8.03 -2.53
N LEU A 84 -9.60 -7.77 -1.27
CA LEU A 84 -10.28 -6.82 -0.41
C LEU A 84 -9.71 -5.43 -0.64
N LEU A 85 -10.55 -4.49 -1.06
CA LEU A 85 -10.13 -3.15 -1.44
C LEU A 85 -11.24 -2.12 -1.26
N ASP A 86 -10.87 -0.86 -1.29
CA ASP A 86 -11.81 0.25 -1.26
C ASP A 86 -12.56 0.42 -2.61
N ARG A 87 -13.55 1.31 -2.60
CA ARG A 87 -14.34 1.67 -3.79
C ARG A 87 -13.74 2.86 -4.56
N GLY A 88 -12.41 3.00 -4.60
CA GLY A 88 -11.76 4.05 -5.37
C GLY A 88 -12.10 3.99 -6.87
N PRO A 89 -12.09 5.13 -7.58
CA PRO A 89 -12.44 5.18 -9.02
C PRO A 89 -11.57 4.27 -9.89
N ALA A 90 -10.29 4.11 -9.56
CA ALA A 90 -9.36 3.22 -10.27
C ALA A 90 -9.79 1.75 -10.19
N HIS A 91 -10.37 1.35 -9.06
CA HIS A 91 -10.81 -0.02 -8.80
C HIS A 91 -12.20 -0.30 -9.35
N THR A 92 -13.13 0.66 -9.24
CA THR A 92 -14.52 0.49 -9.68
C THR A 92 -14.73 0.66 -11.18
N ALA A 93 -13.74 1.19 -11.91
CA ALA A 93 -13.80 1.35 -13.36
C ALA A 93 -14.16 0.04 -14.09
N ALA A 94 -15.06 0.09 -15.05
CA ALA A 94 -15.52 -1.09 -15.78
C ALA A 94 -14.38 -1.92 -16.42
N PRO A 95 -13.31 -1.32 -17.01
CA PRO A 95 -12.18 -2.08 -17.52
C PRO A 95 -11.41 -2.83 -16.42
N THR A 96 -11.29 -2.25 -15.22
CA THR A 96 -10.61 -2.89 -14.09
C THR A 96 -11.40 -4.09 -13.59
N ARG A 97 -12.72 -3.95 -13.43
CA ARG A 97 -13.61 -5.05 -13.02
C ARG A 97 -13.64 -6.18 -14.04
N ARG A 98 -13.68 -5.86 -15.34
CA ARG A 98 -13.62 -6.89 -16.41
C ARG A 98 -12.30 -7.68 -16.35
N LEU A 99 -11.16 -6.99 -16.20
CA LEU A 99 -9.88 -7.65 -16.09
C LEU A 99 -9.80 -8.53 -14.84
N ALA A 100 -10.29 -8.06 -13.69
CA ALA A 100 -10.32 -8.86 -12.47
C ALA A 100 -11.06 -10.18 -12.68
N ALA A 101 -12.26 -10.13 -13.29
CA ALA A 101 -13.05 -11.32 -13.62
C ALA A 101 -12.31 -12.27 -14.58
N GLN A 102 -11.68 -11.74 -15.64
CA GLN A 102 -10.87 -12.54 -16.58
C GLN A 102 -9.69 -13.24 -15.91
N LEU A 103 -9.12 -12.60 -14.90
CA LEU A 103 -8.00 -13.13 -14.13
C LEU A 103 -8.43 -14.05 -12.96
N GLY A 104 -9.72 -14.32 -12.77
CA GLY A 104 -10.23 -15.09 -11.63
C GLY A 104 -9.95 -14.40 -10.29
N ILE A 105 -10.01 -13.07 -10.26
CA ILE A 105 -9.86 -12.25 -9.07
C ILE A 105 -11.23 -11.68 -8.71
N GLU A 106 -11.74 -12.06 -7.56
CA GLU A 106 -12.99 -11.55 -7.01
C GLU A 106 -12.72 -10.29 -6.19
N LEU A 107 -13.32 -9.16 -6.59
CA LEU A 107 -13.19 -7.88 -5.90
C LEU A 107 -14.20 -7.83 -4.75
N VAL A 108 -13.70 -7.77 -3.53
CA VAL A 108 -14.49 -7.66 -2.30
C VAL A 108 -14.38 -6.25 -1.76
N TRP A 109 -15.49 -5.52 -1.80
CA TRP A 109 -15.51 -4.11 -1.45
C TRP A 109 -15.58 -3.90 0.06
N LEU A 110 -14.60 -3.20 0.61
CA LEU A 110 -14.65 -2.71 1.98
C LEU A 110 -15.70 -1.60 2.14
N PRO A 111 -16.29 -1.45 3.33
CA PRO A 111 -17.19 -0.34 3.63
C PRO A 111 -16.51 1.00 3.37
N LYS A 112 -17.29 2.00 2.93
CA LYS A 112 -16.78 3.36 2.75
C LYS A 112 -16.37 3.96 4.08
N GLN A 113 -15.28 4.73 4.09
CA GLN A 113 -14.78 5.48 5.26
C GLN A 113 -14.33 4.61 6.45
N TRP A 114 -13.97 3.35 6.20
CA TRP A 114 -13.44 2.43 7.20
C TRP A 114 -12.03 1.94 6.82
N PRO A 115 -11.04 2.87 6.73
CA PRO A 115 -9.68 2.53 6.31
C PRO A 115 -8.98 1.57 7.27
N GLU A 116 -9.41 1.54 8.54
CA GLU A 116 -8.89 0.62 9.55
C GLU A 116 -9.14 -0.86 9.24
N LEU A 117 -10.12 -1.16 8.40
CA LEU A 117 -10.37 -2.52 7.93
C LEU A 117 -9.38 -2.97 6.86
N ASN A 118 -8.63 -2.03 6.24
CA ASN A 118 -7.67 -2.37 5.20
C ASN A 118 -6.26 -2.53 5.78
N ALA A 119 -5.81 -3.78 5.88
CA ALA A 119 -4.48 -4.09 6.40
C ALA A 119 -3.34 -3.47 5.56
N MET A 120 -3.56 -3.26 4.26
CA MET A 120 -2.57 -2.60 3.39
C MET A 120 -2.45 -1.10 3.69
N ASP A 121 -3.54 -0.41 4.04
CA ASP A 121 -3.50 1.00 4.45
C ASP A 121 -2.65 1.20 5.72
N GLN A 122 -2.68 0.25 6.66
CA GLN A 122 -1.81 0.32 7.85
C GLN A 122 -0.32 0.26 7.47
N LEU A 123 0.05 -0.58 6.51
CA LEU A 123 1.43 -0.64 6.00
C LEU A 123 1.83 0.68 5.32
N TRP A 124 0.91 1.30 4.57
CA TRP A 124 1.15 2.61 3.96
C TRP A 124 1.35 3.73 4.99
N LYS A 125 0.63 3.71 6.09
CA LYS A 125 0.83 4.67 7.20
C LYS A 125 2.23 4.53 7.80
N GLU A 126 2.67 3.30 8.06
CA GLU A 126 4.01 3.02 8.57
C GLU A 126 5.11 3.40 7.57
N LEU A 127 4.95 3.04 6.30
CA LEU A 127 5.86 3.41 5.23
C LEU A 127 6.05 4.93 5.16
N LYS A 128 4.95 5.68 5.09
CA LYS A 128 5.02 7.15 5.05
C LYS A 128 5.70 7.74 6.28
N ARG A 129 5.46 7.17 7.46
CA ARG A 129 6.08 7.61 8.71
C ARG A 129 7.59 7.40 8.72
N LEU A 130 8.06 6.26 8.21
CA LEU A 130 9.46 5.84 8.31
C LEU A 130 10.29 6.26 7.10
N VAL A 131 9.70 6.32 5.92
CA VAL A 131 10.41 6.56 4.67
C VAL A 131 10.27 7.99 4.17
N ALA A 132 9.07 8.58 4.26
CA ALA A 132 8.78 9.86 3.62
C ALA A 132 8.72 11.06 4.58
N ALA A 133 8.45 10.86 5.88
CA ALA A 133 8.22 11.97 6.79
C ALA A 133 9.52 12.69 7.19
N ASN A 134 9.45 14.03 7.29
CA ASN A 134 10.51 14.92 7.76
C ASN A 134 11.85 14.83 6.99
N ARG A 135 11.83 14.27 5.80
CA ARG A 135 13.03 14.23 4.93
C ARG A 135 12.62 14.22 3.47
N GLN A 136 13.45 14.80 2.63
CA GLN A 136 13.27 14.77 1.20
C GLN A 136 14.32 13.85 0.56
N ALA A 137 13.88 12.94 -0.28
CA ALA A 137 14.75 12.12 -1.12
C ALA A 137 15.38 12.97 -2.25
N ALA A 138 16.40 12.48 -2.89
CA ALA A 138 17.09 13.19 -3.99
C ALA A 138 16.13 13.45 -5.16
N ASP A 139 15.32 12.46 -5.51
CA ASP A 139 14.25 12.56 -6.48
C ASP A 139 13.11 11.57 -6.17
N ILE A 140 12.05 11.60 -6.99
CA ILE A 140 10.86 10.75 -6.77
C ILE A 140 11.16 9.26 -7.04
N ARG A 141 12.15 8.92 -7.86
CA ARG A 141 12.53 7.53 -8.15
C ARG A 141 13.26 6.94 -6.95
N ASP A 142 14.17 7.71 -6.37
CA ASP A 142 14.87 7.37 -5.13
C ASP A 142 13.88 7.14 -3.97
N LEU A 143 12.88 8.02 -3.81
CA LEU A 143 11.82 7.84 -2.81
C LEU A 143 11.01 6.56 -3.04
N VAL A 144 10.68 6.24 -4.29
CA VAL A 144 9.97 5.00 -4.64
C VAL A 144 10.84 3.79 -4.31
N GLN A 145 12.11 3.81 -4.68
CA GLN A 145 13.02 2.70 -4.38
C GLN A 145 13.15 2.47 -2.87
N GLN A 146 13.36 3.53 -2.08
CA GLN A 146 13.39 3.43 -0.62
C GLN A 146 12.09 2.85 -0.04
N ALA A 147 10.94 3.22 -0.61
CA ALA A 147 9.65 2.72 -0.19
C ALA A 147 9.47 1.22 -0.52
N GLU A 148 9.89 0.79 -1.70
CA GLU A 148 9.86 -0.60 -2.13
C GLU A 148 10.82 -1.46 -1.30
N ASP A 149 12.05 -1.00 -1.10
CA ASP A 149 13.06 -1.68 -0.28
C ASP A 149 12.57 -1.86 1.15
N TRP A 150 12.01 -0.81 1.76
CA TRP A 150 11.44 -0.91 3.09
C TRP A 150 10.29 -1.92 3.14
N LEU A 151 9.33 -1.82 2.21
CA LEU A 151 8.15 -2.67 2.21
C LEU A 151 8.53 -4.15 1.98
N LEU A 152 9.38 -4.42 1.00
CA LEU A 152 9.77 -5.78 0.62
C LEU A 152 10.81 -6.38 1.57
N GLY A 153 11.58 -5.55 2.27
CA GLY A 153 12.57 -5.98 3.25
C GLY A 153 12.00 -6.42 4.61
N LEU A 154 10.73 -6.11 4.91
CA LEU A 154 10.09 -6.58 6.15
C LEU A 154 10.02 -8.11 6.18
N SER A 155 10.25 -8.72 7.34
CA SER A 155 9.91 -10.12 7.58
C SER A 155 8.40 -10.34 7.53
N SER A 156 7.96 -11.59 7.36
CA SER A 156 6.53 -11.93 7.40
C SER A 156 5.88 -11.52 8.73
N GLN A 157 6.54 -11.77 9.85
CA GLN A 157 6.03 -11.43 11.17
C GLN A 157 5.91 -9.90 11.38
N GLU A 158 6.92 -9.13 10.98
CA GLU A 158 6.87 -7.66 11.03
C GLU A 158 5.76 -7.11 10.15
N THR A 159 5.60 -7.66 8.97
CA THR A 159 4.53 -7.27 8.04
C THR A 159 3.15 -7.49 8.67
N LEU A 160 2.86 -8.69 9.18
CA LEU A 160 1.58 -8.98 9.81
C LEU A 160 1.32 -8.11 11.04
N ARG A 161 2.36 -7.85 11.85
CA ARG A 161 2.28 -6.97 13.01
C ARG A 161 1.96 -5.52 12.61
N LYS A 162 2.73 -4.95 11.65
CA LYS A 162 2.55 -3.57 11.17
C LYS A 162 1.24 -3.36 10.43
N ALA A 163 0.76 -4.39 9.74
CA ALA A 163 -0.54 -4.40 9.08
C ALA A 163 -1.72 -4.58 10.06
N GLY A 164 -1.47 -4.78 11.35
CA GLY A 164 -2.49 -4.99 12.37
C GLY A 164 -3.15 -6.38 12.34
N ILE A 165 -2.68 -7.29 11.51
CA ILE A 165 -3.28 -8.64 11.33
C ILE A 165 -3.08 -9.50 12.59
N LEU A 166 -1.98 -9.33 13.31
CA LEU A 166 -1.72 -10.05 14.56
C LEU A 166 -2.45 -9.44 15.77
N SER A 167 -3.21 -8.37 15.59
CA SER A 167 -4.01 -7.77 16.67
C SER A 167 -5.10 -8.75 17.15
N PRO A 168 -5.37 -8.83 18.46
CA PRO A 168 -6.51 -9.60 18.97
C PRO A 168 -7.86 -9.10 18.45
N HIS A 169 -7.92 -7.84 18.00
CA HIS A 169 -9.11 -7.18 17.46
C HIS A 169 -9.17 -7.18 15.92
N PHE A 170 -8.29 -7.94 15.25
CA PHE A 170 -8.34 -8.03 13.79
C PHE A 170 -9.64 -8.69 13.34
N TRP A 171 -10.42 -8.01 12.54
CA TRP A 171 -11.79 -8.37 12.19
C TRP A 171 -11.92 -9.68 11.37
N LEU A 172 -10.86 -10.09 10.64
CA LEU A 172 -10.81 -11.36 9.92
C LEU A 172 -10.00 -12.44 10.67
N LYS A 173 -9.82 -12.31 11.98
CA LYS A 173 -9.00 -13.26 12.78
C LYS A 173 -9.44 -14.71 12.61
N HIS A 174 -10.73 -14.97 12.42
CA HIS A 174 -11.27 -16.32 12.19
C HIS A 174 -10.77 -16.98 10.89
N LEU A 175 -10.28 -16.20 9.92
CA LEU A 175 -9.68 -16.74 8.70
C LEU A 175 -8.21 -17.17 8.89
N LEU A 176 -7.60 -16.89 10.04
CA LEU A 176 -6.21 -17.21 10.36
C LEU A 176 -6.06 -18.52 11.17
N GLN A 177 -7.17 -19.11 11.57
CA GLN A 177 -7.25 -20.36 12.36
C GLN A 177 -7.30 -21.60 11.41
#